data_3eef1d96b6b4ee66b0b92e5f8af7b7a0
#
_entry.id   3eef1d96b6b4ee66b0b92e5f8af7b7a0
#
_cell.length_a   1.000
_cell.length_b   1.000
_cell.length_c   1.000
_cell.angle_alpha   90.00
_cell.angle_beta   90.00
_cell.angle_gamma   90.00
#
_symmetry.space_group_name_H-M   'P 1'
#
loop_
_entity.id
_entity.type
_entity.pdbx_description
1 polymer ?
#
loop_
_entity_poly.entity_id
_entity_poly.type
_entity_poly.pdbx_seq_one_letter_code
_entity_poly.pdbx_strand_id
1 'polypeptide(L)'
;QSLIGINQDLGDLVTKGLTASIKFSWDAVNTNTIVRSKTPNQYYAKGRDEDGNLIFGSPIVTGTDELGLSESGSGSITTYLEGSINYNRLFAEKHRVGAMLLYNHKVTNKKLTYSKTLSLPYKYQGLAGRVTYAFKDTYFAEFNMGYNGSENFAKGHRFGFFPAYAVGWMISNEKFWEPILP
;
A
#
# COMPACT_ATOMS: atom_id res chain seq x y z
N GLN A 1 0.21 -12.45 4.07
CA GLN A 1 -0.55 -11.75 3.01
C GLN A 1 -1.49 -12.73 2.33
N SER A 2 -2.74 -12.33 2.14
CA SER A 2 -3.75 -13.09 1.39
C SER A 2 -4.39 -12.19 0.35
N LEU A 3 -4.52 -12.70 -0.87
CA LEU A 3 -5.17 -12.01 -1.99
C LEU A 3 -6.15 -12.97 -2.66
N ILE A 4 -7.38 -12.51 -2.83
CA ILE A 4 -8.42 -13.20 -3.60
C ILE A 4 -8.88 -12.25 -4.69
N GLY A 5 -8.99 -12.74 -5.91
CA GLY A 5 -9.47 -11.98 -7.06
C GLY A 5 -10.37 -12.80 -7.96
N ILE A 6 -11.40 -12.15 -8.46
CA ILE A 6 -12.32 -12.70 -9.46
C ILE A 6 -12.29 -11.77 -10.65
N ASN A 7 -12.08 -12.33 -11.83
CA ASN A 7 -12.20 -11.64 -13.12
C ASN A 7 -13.28 -12.34 -13.93
N GLN A 8 -14.23 -11.57 -14.43
CA GLN A 8 -15.33 -12.05 -15.22
C GLN A 8 -15.35 -11.32 -16.57
N ASP A 9 -15.37 -12.09 -17.64
CA ASP A 9 -15.70 -11.59 -18.96
C ASP A 9 -17.24 -11.47 -19.06
N LEU A 10 -17.70 -10.28 -19.41
CA LEU A 10 -19.11 -9.95 -19.58
C LEU A 10 -19.48 -9.79 -21.06
N GLY A 11 -18.59 -10.19 -21.96
CA GLY A 11 -18.72 -10.05 -23.40
C GLY A 11 -19.99 -10.69 -23.95
N ASP A 12 -20.34 -11.87 -23.46
CA ASP A 12 -21.52 -12.61 -23.88
C ASP A 12 -22.79 -12.22 -23.11
N LEU A 13 -22.64 -11.68 -21.89
CA LEU A 13 -23.77 -11.32 -21.04
C LEU A 13 -24.31 -9.91 -21.31
N VAL A 14 -23.43 -8.97 -21.60
CA VAL A 14 -23.78 -7.55 -21.73
C VAL A 14 -23.33 -6.98 -23.07
N THR A 15 -22.02 -6.91 -23.33
CA THR A 15 -21.47 -6.41 -24.60
C THR A 15 -20.03 -6.86 -24.79
N LYS A 16 -19.66 -7.18 -26.02
CA LYS A 16 -18.29 -7.60 -26.38
C LYS A 16 -17.26 -6.57 -25.92
N GLY A 17 -16.19 -7.06 -25.27
CA GLY A 17 -15.10 -6.25 -24.80
C GLY A 17 -15.29 -5.66 -23.38
N LEU A 18 -16.36 -6.06 -22.68
CA LEU A 18 -16.60 -5.66 -21.29
C LEU A 18 -16.08 -6.73 -20.34
N THR A 19 -15.27 -6.32 -19.36
CA THR A 19 -14.79 -7.19 -18.27
C THR A 19 -14.98 -6.51 -16.93
N ALA A 20 -15.25 -7.30 -15.90
CA ALA A 20 -15.32 -6.82 -14.52
C ALA A 20 -14.35 -7.61 -13.64
N SER A 21 -13.75 -6.94 -12.66
CA SER A 21 -12.91 -7.60 -11.68
C SER A 21 -13.19 -7.08 -10.27
N ILE A 22 -13.04 -7.97 -9.30
CA ILE A 22 -13.03 -7.64 -7.89
C ILE A 22 -11.82 -8.30 -7.26
N LYS A 23 -11.10 -7.55 -6.41
CA LYS A 23 -9.95 -8.05 -5.65
C LYS A 23 -10.09 -7.67 -4.20
N PHE A 24 -9.77 -8.59 -3.33
CA PHE A 24 -9.69 -8.37 -1.90
C PHE A 24 -8.35 -8.87 -1.38
N SER A 25 -7.65 -8.02 -0.62
CA SER A 25 -6.46 -8.47 0.11
C SER A 25 -6.57 -8.19 1.61
N TRP A 26 -5.94 -9.06 2.37
CA TRP A 26 -5.81 -8.96 3.81
C TRP A 26 -4.37 -9.23 4.20
N ASP A 27 -3.75 -8.27 4.85
CA ASP A 27 -2.37 -8.33 5.34
C ASP A 27 -2.34 -8.12 6.84
N ALA A 28 -1.66 -9.00 7.56
CA ALA A 28 -1.41 -8.85 8.99
C ALA A 28 0.08 -8.93 9.27
N VAL A 29 0.58 -7.96 10.02
CA VAL A 29 1.95 -7.93 10.53
C VAL A 29 1.87 -7.84 12.04
N ASN A 30 2.54 -8.75 12.75
CA ASN A 30 2.69 -8.74 14.18
C ASN A 30 4.18 -8.79 14.54
N THR A 31 4.57 -7.93 15.44
CA THR A 31 5.93 -7.89 15.98
C THR A 31 5.84 -8.04 17.49
N ASN A 32 6.49 -9.07 18.03
CA ASN A 32 6.64 -9.28 19.46
C ASN A 32 8.12 -9.15 19.82
N THR A 33 8.38 -8.35 20.85
CA THR A 33 9.73 -8.19 21.41
C THR A 33 9.69 -8.68 22.83
N ILE A 34 10.55 -9.65 23.13
CA ILE A 34 10.76 -10.19 24.47
C ILE A 34 12.18 -9.80 24.88
N VAL A 35 12.25 -9.04 25.95
CA VAL A 35 13.52 -8.63 26.56
C VAL A 35 13.68 -9.32 27.90
N ARG A 36 14.78 -10.04 28.04
CA ARG A 36 15.21 -10.60 29.32
C ARG A 36 16.44 -9.88 29.80
N SER A 37 16.36 -9.32 30.97
CA SER A 37 17.45 -8.53 31.55
C SER A 37 17.77 -8.98 32.97
N LYS A 38 19.02 -8.92 33.34
CA LYS A 38 19.49 -9.19 34.69
C LYS A 38 20.43 -8.05 35.11
N THR A 39 20.24 -7.53 36.30
CA THR A 39 21.16 -6.58 36.90
C THR A 39 22.19 -7.39 37.68
N PRO A 40 23.50 -7.38 37.35
CA PRO A 40 24.52 -8.03 38.11
C PRO A 40 24.79 -7.28 39.42
N ASN A 41 25.22 -8.00 40.44
CA ASN A 41 25.79 -7.36 41.61
C ASN A 41 27.02 -6.55 41.23
N GLN A 42 27.15 -5.33 41.72
CA GLN A 42 28.32 -4.49 41.53
C GLN A 42 29.07 -4.32 42.85
N TYR A 43 30.36 -4.54 42.83
CA TYR A 43 31.19 -4.46 43.97
C TYR A 43 32.33 -3.43 43.75
N TYR A 44 32.83 -2.85 44.82
CA TYR A 44 34.08 -2.11 44.77
C TYR A 44 35.16 -2.85 45.55
N ALA A 45 36.39 -2.76 45.08
CA ALA A 45 37.55 -3.34 45.78
C ALA A 45 37.92 -2.46 46.99
N LYS A 46 37.97 -3.07 48.16
CA LYS A 46 38.43 -2.40 49.41
C LYS A 46 39.93 -2.42 49.59
N GLY A 47 40.63 -3.36 48.93
CA GLY A 47 42.07 -3.54 49.03
C GLY A 47 42.51 -4.82 48.36
N ARG A 48 43.70 -5.27 48.70
CA ARG A 48 44.28 -6.55 48.28
C ARG A 48 44.67 -7.38 49.51
N ASP A 49 44.52 -8.70 49.38
CA ASP A 49 45.04 -9.64 50.35
C ASP A 49 46.58 -9.81 50.24
N GLU A 50 47.17 -10.66 51.15
CA GLU A 50 48.61 -10.93 51.16
C GLU A 50 49.07 -11.60 49.84
N ASP A 51 48.23 -12.29 49.14
CA ASP A 51 48.51 -12.97 47.86
C ASP A 51 48.23 -12.04 46.64
N GLY A 52 47.84 -10.75 46.88
CA GLY A 52 47.59 -9.77 45.84
C GLY A 52 46.19 -9.81 45.19
N ASN A 53 45.26 -10.65 45.64
CA ASN A 53 43.90 -10.74 45.12
C ASN A 53 43.05 -9.57 45.65
N LEU A 54 42.05 -9.16 44.86
CA LEU A 54 41.12 -8.07 45.23
C LEU A 54 40.16 -8.53 46.34
N ILE A 55 40.06 -7.76 47.40
CA ILE A 55 39.07 -7.92 48.47
C ILE A 55 37.88 -7.01 48.13
N PHE A 56 36.68 -7.61 47.96
CA PHE A 56 35.49 -6.88 47.67
C PHE A 56 34.69 -6.59 48.96
N GLY A 57 34.01 -5.46 48.96
CA GLY A 57 33.02 -5.10 49.97
C GLY A 57 31.65 -5.74 49.71
N SER A 58 30.67 -5.33 50.49
CA SER A 58 29.27 -5.62 50.16
C SER A 58 28.90 -5.00 48.82
N PRO A 59 27.96 -5.57 48.08
CA PRO A 59 27.51 -4.99 46.80
C PRO A 59 27.06 -3.55 46.97
N ILE A 60 27.54 -2.66 46.12
CA ILE A 60 27.05 -1.26 46.04
C ILE A 60 25.72 -1.22 45.29
N VAL A 61 25.55 -2.14 44.34
CA VAL A 61 24.28 -2.37 43.65
C VAL A 61 23.96 -3.84 43.85
N THR A 62 22.85 -4.10 44.54
CA THR A 62 22.31 -5.47 44.66
C THR A 62 21.59 -5.81 43.36
N GLY A 63 22.08 -6.82 42.70
CA GLY A 63 21.51 -7.33 41.47
C GLY A 63 20.27 -8.19 41.73
N THR A 64 19.71 -8.70 40.65
CA THR A 64 18.60 -9.64 40.68
C THR A 64 19.08 -11.07 40.44
N ASP A 65 18.57 -12.03 41.18
CA ASP A 65 18.93 -13.45 40.99
C ASP A 65 18.26 -14.04 39.77
N GLU A 66 17.06 -13.56 39.46
CA GLU A 66 16.25 -13.99 38.31
C GLU A 66 16.32 -13.01 37.14
N LEU A 67 16.11 -13.54 35.92
CA LEU A 67 15.97 -12.71 34.72
C LEU A 67 14.60 -12.02 34.74
N GLY A 68 14.60 -10.70 34.70
CA GLY A 68 13.40 -9.91 34.44
C GLY A 68 12.88 -10.18 33.03
N LEU A 69 11.56 -10.19 32.86
CA LEU A 69 10.87 -10.36 31.59
C LEU A 69 10.11 -9.07 31.27
N SER A 70 10.36 -8.54 30.08
CA SER A 70 9.59 -7.44 29.51
C SER A 70 9.10 -7.85 28.13
N GLU A 71 7.79 -7.76 27.91
CA GLU A 71 7.17 -8.05 26.62
C GLU A 71 6.55 -6.78 26.06
N SER A 72 6.79 -6.56 24.77
CA SER A 72 6.12 -5.51 24.02
C SER A 72 5.71 -6.04 22.65
N GLY A 73 4.55 -5.63 22.18
CA GLY A 73 4.05 -6.05 20.89
C GLY A 73 3.40 -4.90 20.12
N SER A 74 3.56 -4.93 18.82
CA SER A 74 2.84 -4.07 17.89
C SER A 74 2.30 -4.90 16.74
N GLY A 75 1.22 -4.43 16.14
CA GLY A 75 0.64 -5.11 14.98
C GLY A 75 -0.08 -4.14 14.07
N SER A 76 -0.21 -4.53 12.82
CA SER A 76 -1.06 -3.84 11.86
C SER A 76 -1.83 -4.84 11.01
N ILE A 77 -3.07 -4.49 10.72
CA ILE A 77 -3.92 -5.22 9.78
C ILE A 77 -4.30 -4.23 8.69
N THR A 78 -4.01 -4.58 7.46
CA THR A 78 -4.42 -3.82 6.28
C THR A 78 -5.39 -4.65 5.46
N THR A 79 -6.55 -4.07 5.17
CA THR A 79 -7.52 -4.62 4.22
C THR A 79 -7.60 -3.72 3.00
N TYR A 80 -7.69 -4.34 1.83
CA TYR A 80 -7.82 -3.65 0.55
C TYR A 80 -8.91 -4.31 -0.27
N LEU A 81 -9.82 -3.49 -0.78
CA LEU A 81 -10.86 -3.88 -1.70
C LEU A 81 -10.71 -3.05 -2.97
N GLU A 82 -10.75 -3.70 -4.12
CA GLU A 82 -10.74 -3.08 -5.44
C GLU A 82 -11.82 -3.70 -6.31
N GLY A 83 -12.58 -2.87 -6.99
CA GLY A 83 -13.49 -3.27 -8.03
C GLY A 83 -13.22 -2.48 -9.31
N SER A 84 -13.17 -3.13 -10.46
CA SER A 84 -13.01 -2.43 -11.73
C SER A 84 -13.91 -2.99 -12.82
N ILE A 85 -14.31 -2.11 -13.72
CA ILE A 85 -14.99 -2.42 -14.97
C ILE A 85 -14.14 -1.85 -16.10
N ASN A 86 -13.84 -2.70 -17.08
CA ASN A 86 -13.04 -2.32 -18.23
C ASN A 86 -13.82 -2.64 -19.51
N TYR A 87 -13.78 -1.74 -20.44
CA TYR A 87 -14.34 -1.89 -21.77
C TYR A 87 -13.28 -1.59 -22.81
N ASN A 88 -13.15 -2.46 -23.78
CA ASN A 88 -12.22 -2.26 -24.91
C ASN A 88 -12.84 -2.87 -26.16
N ARG A 89 -13.06 -2.04 -27.20
CA ARG A 89 -13.67 -2.49 -28.43
C ARG A 89 -13.17 -1.72 -29.63
N LEU A 90 -12.97 -2.43 -30.73
CA LEU A 90 -12.70 -1.87 -32.04
C LEU A 90 -14.01 -1.82 -32.86
N PHE A 91 -14.40 -0.65 -33.32
CA PHE A 91 -15.58 -0.44 -34.16
C PHE A 91 -15.13 -0.10 -35.58
N ALA A 92 -15.83 -0.70 -36.55
CA ALA A 92 -15.59 -0.46 -37.98
C ALA A 92 -14.11 -0.53 -38.37
N GLU A 93 -13.30 -1.36 -37.66
CA GLU A 93 -11.84 -1.54 -37.88
C GLU A 93 -10.98 -0.26 -37.81
N LYS A 94 -11.57 0.84 -37.35
CA LYS A 94 -10.94 2.16 -37.36
C LYS A 94 -11.03 2.89 -36.02
N HIS A 95 -12.03 2.58 -35.20
CA HIS A 95 -12.30 3.31 -33.97
C HIS A 95 -12.06 2.40 -32.78
N ARG A 96 -10.94 2.53 -32.12
CA ARG A 96 -10.63 1.82 -30.89
C ARG A 96 -11.10 2.66 -29.71
N VAL A 97 -12.00 2.14 -28.92
CA VAL A 97 -12.55 2.78 -27.72
C VAL A 97 -12.18 1.93 -26.51
N GLY A 98 -11.56 2.56 -25.53
CA GLY A 98 -11.29 1.97 -24.22
C GLY A 98 -11.93 2.81 -23.13
N ALA A 99 -12.47 2.16 -22.10
CA ALA A 99 -12.96 2.81 -20.90
C ALA A 99 -12.64 1.94 -19.68
N MET A 100 -12.32 2.57 -18.56
CA MET A 100 -12.11 1.91 -17.28
C MET A 100 -12.75 2.74 -16.19
N LEU A 101 -13.41 2.06 -15.26
CA LEU A 101 -13.84 2.63 -13.99
C LEU A 101 -13.30 1.70 -12.89
N LEU A 102 -12.61 2.28 -11.93
CA LEU A 102 -12.00 1.56 -10.81
C LEU A 102 -12.36 2.25 -9.50
N TYR A 103 -12.82 1.48 -8.54
CA TYR A 103 -12.99 1.89 -7.15
C TYR A 103 -12.06 1.10 -6.26
N ASN A 104 -11.40 1.78 -5.32
CA ASN A 104 -10.62 1.12 -4.30
C ASN A 104 -10.89 1.67 -2.89
N HIS A 105 -10.72 0.80 -1.91
CA HIS A 105 -10.84 1.14 -0.50
C HIS A 105 -9.78 0.39 0.31
N LYS A 106 -8.97 1.13 1.06
CA LYS A 106 -7.91 0.61 1.92
C LYS A 106 -8.13 1.05 3.36
N VAL A 107 -8.06 0.11 4.29
CA VAL A 107 -8.10 0.38 5.72
C VAL A 107 -6.87 -0.24 6.37
N THR A 108 -6.11 0.55 7.10
CA THR A 108 -4.99 0.09 7.91
C THR A 108 -5.27 0.37 9.38
N ASN A 109 -5.37 -0.69 10.16
CA ASN A 109 -5.52 -0.63 11.62
C ASN A 109 -4.16 -0.95 12.25
N LYS A 110 -3.65 -0.04 13.09
CA LYS A 110 -2.42 -0.23 13.84
C LYS A 110 -2.75 -0.41 15.32
N LYS A 111 -2.24 -1.48 15.92
CA LYS A 111 -2.26 -1.66 17.38
C LYS A 111 -0.93 -1.17 17.93
N LEU A 112 -0.96 -0.01 18.54
CA LEU A 112 0.18 0.58 19.22
C LEU A 112 -0.13 0.64 20.71
N THR A 113 0.71 0.02 21.51
CA THR A 113 0.51 -0.07 22.98
C THR A 113 0.73 1.26 23.69
N TYR A 114 1.36 2.22 23.08
CA TYR A 114 1.80 3.47 23.71
C TYR A 114 1.06 4.74 23.26
N SER A 115 0.20 4.69 22.23
CA SER A 115 -0.53 5.88 21.77
C SER A 115 -1.90 5.54 21.17
N LYS A 116 -2.96 6.09 21.79
CA LYS A 116 -4.33 5.97 21.30
C LYS A 116 -4.51 6.69 19.95
N THR A 117 -3.86 7.82 19.75
CA THR A 117 -3.97 8.62 18.51
C THR A 117 -3.37 7.90 17.31
N LEU A 118 -2.22 7.23 17.50
CA LEU A 118 -1.56 6.48 16.46
C LEU A 118 -2.25 5.13 16.17
N SER A 119 -3.17 4.70 17.03
CA SER A 119 -3.98 3.49 16.85
C SER A 119 -5.28 3.74 16.07
N LEU A 120 -5.56 4.99 15.70
CA LEU A 120 -6.73 5.28 14.87
C LEU A 120 -6.58 4.63 13.48
N PRO A 121 -7.66 4.07 12.93
CA PRO A 121 -7.63 3.51 11.59
C PRO A 121 -7.25 4.57 10.56
N TYR A 122 -6.37 4.20 9.64
CA TYR A 122 -6.09 4.99 8.46
C TYR A 122 -6.92 4.48 7.30
N LYS A 123 -7.78 5.33 6.74
CA LYS A 123 -8.66 4.95 5.63
C LYS A 123 -8.40 5.82 4.41
N TYR A 124 -8.36 5.15 3.29
CA TYR A 124 -8.23 5.73 1.97
C TYR A 124 -9.26 5.11 1.04
N GLN A 125 -9.88 5.92 0.21
CA GLN A 125 -10.74 5.44 -0.88
C GLN A 125 -10.53 6.28 -2.13
N GLY A 126 -10.69 5.66 -3.27
CA GLY A 126 -10.49 6.29 -4.55
C GLY A 126 -11.43 5.76 -5.62
N LEU A 127 -11.83 6.66 -6.50
CA LEU A 127 -12.50 6.35 -7.74
C LEU A 127 -11.61 6.85 -8.88
N ALA A 128 -11.26 5.98 -9.82
CA ALA A 128 -10.50 6.33 -11.01
C ALA A 128 -11.30 6.01 -12.25
N GLY A 129 -11.29 6.91 -13.20
CA GLY A 129 -11.89 6.74 -14.52
C GLY A 129 -10.87 7.02 -15.61
N ARG A 130 -10.93 6.24 -16.68
CA ARG A 130 -10.09 6.42 -17.87
C ARG A 130 -10.93 6.18 -19.11
N VAL A 131 -10.80 7.06 -20.09
CA VAL A 131 -11.38 6.87 -21.43
C VAL A 131 -10.27 7.09 -22.44
N THR A 132 -10.13 6.14 -23.37
CA THR A 132 -9.17 6.20 -24.46
C THR A 132 -9.89 6.07 -25.80
N TYR A 133 -9.43 6.81 -26.77
CA TYR A 133 -9.92 6.73 -28.13
C TYR A 133 -8.74 6.76 -29.11
N ALA A 134 -8.76 5.83 -30.07
CA ALA A 134 -7.81 5.85 -31.18
C ALA A 134 -8.56 5.75 -32.52
N PHE A 135 -8.19 6.60 -33.44
CA PHE A 135 -8.71 6.57 -34.81
C PHE A 135 -7.63 6.10 -35.78
N LYS A 136 -7.89 4.95 -36.41
CA LYS A 136 -6.97 4.27 -37.35
C LYS A 136 -5.57 4.01 -36.76
N ASP A 137 -5.47 3.87 -35.44
CA ASP A 137 -4.18 3.79 -34.72
C ASP A 137 -3.17 4.91 -35.10
N THR A 138 -3.70 6.05 -35.58
CA THR A 138 -2.93 7.23 -35.99
C THR A 138 -3.15 8.39 -35.03
N TYR A 139 -4.40 8.65 -34.65
CA TYR A 139 -4.76 9.74 -33.72
C TYR A 139 -5.24 9.16 -32.41
N PHE A 140 -4.72 9.66 -31.30
CA PHE A 140 -5.01 9.17 -29.96
C PHE A 140 -5.49 10.31 -29.07
N ALA A 141 -6.49 10.02 -28.26
CA ALA A 141 -6.96 10.90 -27.22
C ALA A 141 -7.19 10.06 -25.95
N GLU A 142 -6.81 10.60 -24.80
CA GLU A 142 -6.98 9.97 -23.50
C GLU A 142 -7.46 11.00 -22.49
N PHE A 143 -8.44 10.61 -21.68
CA PHE A 143 -8.88 11.35 -20.50
C PHE A 143 -8.83 10.43 -19.29
N ASN A 144 -8.21 10.92 -18.23
CA ASN A 144 -8.15 10.27 -16.94
C ASN A 144 -8.76 11.16 -15.88
N MET A 145 -9.43 10.58 -14.91
CA MET A 145 -9.88 11.26 -13.72
C MET A 145 -9.57 10.42 -12.47
N GLY A 146 -9.16 11.07 -11.40
CA GLY A 146 -9.05 10.52 -10.07
C GLY A 146 -9.91 11.33 -9.11
N TYR A 147 -10.69 10.65 -8.28
CA TYR A 147 -11.40 11.24 -7.15
C TYR A 147 -11.04 10.48 -5.89
N ASN A 148 -10.10 11.03 -5.14
CA ASN A 148 -9.44 10.33 -4.05
C ASN A 148 -9.71 11.02 -2.72
N GLY A 149 -9.92 10.21 -1.67
CA GLY A 149 -10.19 10.69 -0.33
C GLY A 149 -9.38 9.98 0.74
N SER A 150 -8.97 10.74 1.75
CA SER A 150 -8.23 10.23 2.91
C SER A 150 -8.74 10.85 4.20
N GLU A 151 -8.76 10.06 5.28
CA GLU A 151 -9.10 10.53 6.62
C GLU A 151 -8.03 11.44 7.25
N ASN A 152 -6.85 11.56 6.63
CA ASN A 152 -5.81 12.48 7.09
C ASN A 152 -6.20 13.97 6.95
N PHE A 153 -7.21 14.25 6.13
CA PHE A 153 -7.69 15.61 5.92
C PHE A 153 -8.93 15.90 6.74
N ALA A 154 -9.12 17.16 7.09
CA ALA A 154 -10.27 17.64 7.86
C ALA A 154 -11.60 17.30 7.16
N LYS A 155 -12.66 17.10 7.94
CA LYS A 155 -14.00 16.87 7.42
C LYS A 155 -14.39 18.01 6.46
N GLY A 156 -14.87 17.67 5.27
CA GLY A 156 -15.20 18.62 4.20
C GLY A 156 -14.07 18.85 3.18
N HIS A 157 -12.81 18.48 3.49
CA HIS A 157 -11.65 18.62 2.60
C HIS A 157 -10.96 17.28 2.33
N ARG A 158 -11.67 16.17 2.55
CA ARG A 158 -11.10 14.82 2.46
C ARG A 158 -10.91 14.32 1.04
N PHE A 159 -11.65 14.87 0.10
CA PHE A 159 -11.68 14.43 -1.29
C PHE A 159 -11.09 15.47 -2.23
N GLY A 160 -10.29 15.01 -3.17
CA GLY A 160 -9.75 15.81 -4.26
C GLY A 160 -10.10 15.19 -5.62
N PHE A 161 -10.34 16.04 -6.61
CA PHE A 161 -10.56 15.66 -7.99
C PHE A 161 -9.32 15.99 -8.82
N PHE A 162 -8.82 15.03 -9.59
CA PHE A 162 -7.56 15.10 -10.34
C PHE A 162 -7.79 14.66 -11.78
N PRO A 163 -8.15 15.57 -12.69
CA PRO A 163 -8.27 15.26 -14.11
C PRO A 163 -6.91 15.33 -14.80
N ALA A 164 -6.74 14.49 -15.84
CA ALA A 164 -5.61 14.53 -16.76
C ALA A 164 -6.09 14.17 -18.17
N TYR A 165 -5.49 14.75 -19.18
CA TYR A 165 -5.78 14.46 -20.57
C TYR A 165 -4.51 14.41 -21.38
N ALA A 166 -4.52 13.60 -22.45
CA ALA A 166 -3.43 13.49 -23.38
C ALA A 166 -3.96 13.34 -24.81
N VAL A 167 -3.20 13.81 -25.77
CA VAL A 167 -3.43 13.59 -27.21
C VAL A 167 -2.13 13.11 -27.84
N GLY A 168 -2.24 12.23 -28.84
CA GLY A 168 -1.09 11.67 -29.55
C GLY A 168 -1.38 11.55 -31.04
N TRP A 169 -0.32 11.65 -31.82
CA TRP A 169 -0.34 11.47 -33.27
C TRP A 169 0.82 10.57 -33.69
N MET A 170 0.50 9.50 -34.38
CA MET A 170 1.46 8.58 -34.97
C MET A 170 1.74 9.02 -36.41
N ILE A 171 2.72 9.87 -36.58
CA ILE A 171 3.06 10.47 -37.89
C ILE A 171 3.42 9.41 -38.94
N SER A 172 4.07 8.32 -38.51
CA SER A 172 4.47 7.22 -39.39
C SER A 172 3.29 6.46 -40.04
N ASN A 173 2.10 6.60 -39.52
CA ASN A 173 0.89 5.99 -40.08
C ASN A 173 0.16 6.87 -41.11
N GLU A 174 0.73 8.05 -41.42
CA GLU A 174 0.16 8.95 -42.40
C GLU A 174 0.66 8.62 -43.82
N LYS A 175 -0.21 8.79 -44.81
CA LYS A 175 0.07 8.48 -46.21
C LYS A 175 1.25 9.24 -46.79
N PHE A 176 1.56 10.45 -46.30
CA PHE A 176 2.70 11.21 -46.77
C PHE A 176 4.05 10.63 -46.30
N TRP A 177 4.02 9.73 -45.31
CA TRP A 177 5.19 9.06 -44.77
C TRP A 177 5.55 7.77 -45.52
N GLU A 178 4.55 7.14 -46.20
CA GLU A 178 4.76 5.88 -46.96
C GLU A 178 5.95 5.91 -47.95
N PRO A 179 6.20 7.02 -48.71
CA PRO A 179 7.34 7.05 -49.61
C PRO A 179 8.71 7.24 -48.95
N ILE A 180 8.75 7.47 -47.63
CA ILE A 180 9.98 7.73 -46.86
C ILE A 180 10.40 6.46 -46.07
N LEU A 181 9.50 5.52 -45.89
CA LEU A 181 9.81 4.24 -45.26
C LEU A 181 10.53 3.33 -46.26
N PRO A 182 11.71 2.75 -45.87
CA PRO A 182 12.47 1.83 -46.72
C PRO A 182 11.75 0.50 -46.95
#